data_62acdfbd3a8f3cff6f7faf73d07d048e
#
_entry.id   62acdfbd3a8f3cff6f7faf73d07d048e
#
_cell.length_a   1.000
_cell.length_b   1.000
_cell.length_c   1.000
_cell.angle_alpha   90.00
_cell.angle_beta   90.00
_cell.angle_gamma   90.00
#
_symmetry.space_group_name_H-M   'P 1'
#
loop_
_entity.id
_entity.type
_entity.pdbx_description
1 polymer ?
#
loop_
_entity_poly.entity_id
_entity_poly.type
_entity_poly.pdbx_seq_one_letter_code
_entity_poly.pdbx_strand_id
1 'polypeptide(L)'
;MLAARARSSVLYRAFPRLSRIPAIFLFLLNAMAGPYAGPQNASPANAPLLSIPPRSWVVDASANELVALHHTDSYLRYRMEIVNERGSQVRDVIESKDGTVARLIMKDGKPLTPEQDKGERERLTEMIASPATYAKHVKNGDSQRKMADTLAPLMADAMINSYTPGQPQSGRNGGALEIVLDYKPNPKWVPPTTEAQALTGLEGRVWIDAKTRYVVRMEGTIFRSVNFGWGMLAHIYPGGKVVMNQTSVGDNRWIFTDFSMQLSVRALMVKRLEIRSNAKTSGYQTLGPMSYQDAIRLLLATPLPDH
;
A
#
# COMPACT_ATOMS: atom_id res chain seq x y z
N MET A 1 -12.47 15.94 30.70
CA MET A 1 -12.31 15.36 29.34
C MET A 1 -11.26 16.05 28.46
N LEU A 2 -10.67 17.18 28.84
CA LEU A 2 -9.66 17.93 28.05
C LEU A 2 -8.20 17.48 28.27
N ALA A 3 -7.89 16.76 29.33
CA ALA A 3 -6.50 16.37 29.68
C ALA A 3 -5.95 15.15 28.88
N ALA A 4 -6.80 14.36 28.22
CA ALA A 4 -6.37 13.19 27.46
C ALA A 4 -5.88 13.49 26.04
N ARG A 5 -6.29 14.61 25.44
CA ARG A 5 -5.89 15.01 24.07
C ARG A 5 -4.48 15.60 23.97
N ALA A 6 -3.98 16.21 25.02
CA ALA A 6 -2.67 16.86 25.04
C ALA A 6 -1.49 15.88 25.13
N ARG A 7 -1.69 14.68 25.70
CA ARG A 7 -0.60 13.70 25.92
C ARG A 7 -0.20 12.91 24.67
N SER A 8 -1.09 12.78 23.69
CA SER A 8 -0.78 12.02 22.46
C SER A 8 0.12 12.79 21.49
N SER A 9 0.06 14.12 21.49
CA SER A 9 0.88 14.97 20.61
C SER A 9 2.33 15.10 21.02
N VAL A 10 2.63 14.96 22.32
CA VAL A 10 3.99 15.08 22.89
C VAL A 10 4.83 13.83 22.59
N LEU A 11 4.24 12.63 22.64
CA LEU A 11 4.95 11.39 22.35
C LEU A 11 5.39 11.28 20.87
N TYR A 12 4.62 11.86 19.94
CA TYR A 12 4.97 11.85 18.52
C TYR A 12 6.07 12.85 18.15
N ARG A 13 6.23 13.93 18.91
CA ARG A 13 7.35 14.88 18.71
C ARG A 13 8.67 14.36 19.26
N ALA A 14 8.64 13.52 20.30
CA ALA A 14 9.84 12.99 20.94
C ALA A 14 10.47 11.80 20.17
N PHE A 15 9.72 11.11 19.30
CA PHE A 15 10.20 9.89 18.63
C PHE A 15 9.82 9.88 17.14
N PRO A 16 10.56 10.56 16.25
CA PRO A 16 10.32 10.54 14.81
C PRO A 16 10.42 9.14 14.19
N ARG A 17 11.04 8.18 14.90
CA ARG A 17 11.14 6.76 14.45
C ARG A 17 9.85 5.96 14.65
N LEU A 18 8.95 6.35 15.55
CA LEU A 18 7.63 5.72 15.72
C LEU A 18 6.67 5.97 14.54
N SER A 19 6.88 7.05 13.78
CA SER A 19 6.10 7.34 12.57
C SER A 19 6.40 6.35 11.41
N ARG A 20 7.46 5.54 11.53
CA ARG A 20 7.88 4.58 10.50
C ARG A 20 7.29 3.17 10.69
N ILE A 21 6.72 2.86 11.87
CA ILE A 21 6.12 1.54 12.14
C ILE A 21 4.90 1.29 11.25
N PRO A 22 3.98 2.24 11.01
CA PRO A 22 2.94 2.08 10.01
C PRO A 22 3.46 1.87 8.59
N ALA A 23 4.61 2.46 8.25
CA ALA A 23 5.21 2.32 6.92
C ALA A 23 5.70 0.90 6.63
N ILE A 24 6.09 0.14 7.66
CA ILE A 24 6.53 -1.26 7.53
C ILE A 24 5.40 -2.15 6.99
N PHE A 25 4.14 -1.81 7.29
CA PHE A 25 2.97 -2.59 6.89
C PHE A 25 2.19 -2.02 5.71
N LEU A 26 2.46 -0.78 5.32
CA LEU A 26 1.69 -0.10 4.27
C LEU A 26 1.83 -0.78 2.91
N PHE A 27 2.87 -1.56 2.70
CA PHE A 27 3.16 -2.19 1.42
C PHE A 27 2.63 -3.63 1.28
N LEU A 28 2.48 -4.36 2.38
CA LEU A 28 1.99 -5.75 2.29
C LEU A 28 0.46 -5.86 2.28
N LEU A 29 -0.27 -4.74 2.22
CA LEU A 29 -1.56 -4.83 2.84
C LEU A 29 -2.62 -3.93 2.26
N ASN A 30 -3.69 -4.56 1.73
CA ASN A 30 -4.95 -3.89 1.42
C ASN A 30 -6.11 -4.82 1.15
N ALA A 31 -7.24 -4.68 1.83
CA ALA A 31 -8.49 -5.23 1.40
C ALA A 31 -9.73 -5.08 2.26
N MET A 32 -10.88 -5.20 1.68
CA MET A 32 -12.12 -5.63 2.32
C MET A 32 -12.87 -6.66 1.46
N ALA A 33 -13.53 -7.62 2.13
CA ALA A 33 -14.24 -8.72 1.51
C ALA A 33 -15.54 -8.27 0.83
N GLY A 34 -15.72 -8.65 -0.43
CA GLY A 34 -17.02 -8.74 -1.09
C GLY A 34 -17.55 -10.18 -1.05
N PRO A 35 -18.82 -10.45 -1.38
CA PRO A 35 -19.41 -11.77 -1.31
C PRO A 35 -18.67 -12.75 -2.22
N TYR A 36 -18.46 -13.93 -1.68
CA TYR A 36 -17.82 -15.07 -2.32
C TYR A 36 -18.67 -15.55 -3.50
N ALA A 37 -18.12 -15.57 -4.71
CA ALA A 37 -18.64 -16.41 -5.78
C ALA A 37 -18.22 -17.85 -5.50
N GLY A 38 -19.18 -18.77 -5.45
CA GLY A 38 -18.92 -20.19 -5.22
C GLY A 38 -17.96 -20.78 -6.28
N PRO A 39 -17.37 -21.96 -5.99
CA PRO A 39 -16.43 -22.60 -6.92
C PRO A 39 -17.10 -22.90 -8.26
N GLN A 40 -16.60 -22.25 -9.32
CA GLN A 40 -16.92 -22.64 -10.68
C GLN A 40 -16.00 -23.80 -11.07
N ASN A 41 -16.55 -24.85 -11.69
CA ASN A 41 -15.77 -25.96 -12.21
C ASN A 41 -14.78 -25.44 -13.26
N ALA A 42 -13.51 -25.81 -13.11
CA ALA A 42 -12.48 -25.46 -14.07
C ALA A 42 -12.86 -25.98 -15.47
N SER A 43 -12.85 -25.11 -16.46
CA SER A 43 -13.04 -25.49 -17.87
C SER A 43 -11.82 -26.23 -18.40
N PRO A 44 -11.94 -27.26 -19.25
CA PRO A 44 -10.80 -27.97 -19.83
C PRO A 44 -9.79 -27.09 -20.54
N ALA A 45 -10.22 -25.96 -21.12
CA ALA A 45 -9.36 -24.96 -21.77
C ALA A 45 -8.35 -24.29 -20.81
N ASN A 46 -8.56 -24.38 -19.50
CA ASN A 46 -7.72 -23.74 -18.46
C ASN A 46 -6.72 -24.70 -17.80
N ALA A 47 -6.73 -25.99 -18.19
CA ALA A 47 -5.81 -26.99 -17.64
C ALA A 47 -4.32 -26.61 -17.74
N PRO A 48 -3.83 -25.94 -18.83
CA PRO A 48 -2.44 -25.49 -18.93
C PRO A 48 -2.04 -24.49 -17.83
N LEU A 49 -2.95 -23.64 -17.36
CA LEU A 49 -2.66 -22.64 -16.33
C LEU A 49 -2.38 -23.31 -14.96
N LEU A 50 -3.09 -24.38 -14.66
CA LEU A 50 -2.94 -25.12 -13.41
C LEU A 50 -1.73 -26.06 -13.40
N SER A 51 -1.09 -26.31 -14.54
CA SER A 51 0.18 -27.04 -14.61
C SER A 51 1.37 -26.19 -14.15
N ILE A 52 1.22 -24.87 -14.07
CA ILE A 52 2.24 -23.95 -13.58
C ILE A 52 2.33 -24.10 -12.06
N PRO A 53 3.52 -24.32 -11.47
CA PRO A 53 3.65 -24.39 -10.03
C PRO A 53 3.14 -23.11 -9.34
N PRO A 54 2.40 -23.16 -8.22
CA PRO A 54 1.91 -21.98 -7.51
C PRO A 54 3.00 -20.95 -7.19
N ARG A 55 4.22 -21.40 -6.84
CA ARG A 55 5.36 -20.53 -6.58
C ARG A 55 5.73 -19.67 -7.79
N SER A 56 5.61 -20.20 -9.03
CA SER A 56 5.95 -19.44 -10.25
C SER A 56 5.04 -18.23 -10.46
N TRP A 57 3.76 -18.35 -10.14
CA TRP A 57 2.83 -17.22 -10.14
C TRP A 57 3.26 -16.11 -9.20
N VAL A 58 3.74 -16.46 -8.02
CA VAL A 58 4.20 -15.47 -7.03
C VAL A 58 5.53 -14.84 -7.45
N VAL A 59 6.43 -15.59 -8.07
CA VAL A 59 7.68 -15.04 -8.65
C VAL A 59 7.36 -13.98 -9.70
N ASP A 60 6.50 -14.32 -10.67
CA ASP A 60 6.13 -13.40 -11.76
C ASP A 60 5.41 -12.16 -11.20
N ALA A 61 4.45 -12.36 -10.29
CA ALA A 61 3.72 -11.27 -9.67
C ALA A 61 4.66 -10.34 -8.88
N SER A 62 5.57 -10.89 -8.09
CA SER A 62 6.55 -10.08 -7.34
C SER A 62 7.47 -9.28 -8.26
N ALA A 63 7.90 -9.85 -9.38
CA ALA A 63 8.70 -9.14 -10.38
C ALA A 63 7.90 -7.98 -11.02
N ASN A 64 6.64 -8.22 -11.38
CA ASN A 64 5.77 -7.21 -11.95
C ASN A 64 5.45 -6.07 -10.96
N GLU A 65 5.26 -6.37 -9.68
CA GLU A 65 5.10 -5.35 -8.63
C GLU A 65 6.33 -4.42 -8.55
N LEU A 66 7.53 -4.97 -8.67
CA LEU A 66 8.76 -4.16 -8.70
C LEU A 66 8.83 -3.30 -9.97
N VAL A 67 8.45 -3.83 -11.12
CA VAL A 67 8.36 -3.05 -12.38
C VAL A 67 7.35 -1.91 -12.21
N ALA A 68 6.17 -2.16 -11.65
CA ALA A 68 5.17 -1.13 -11.41
C ALA A 68 5.66 -0.06 -10.42
N LEU A 69 6.43 -0.45 -9.42
CA LEU A 69 6.99 0.45 -8.41
C LEU A 69 8.08 1.38 -8.97
N HIS A 70 8.87 0.88 -9.92
CA HIS A 70 10.04 1.58 -10.50
C HIS A 70 9.81 2.06 -11.93
N HIS A 71 8.55 2.15 -12.37
CA HIS A 71 8.23 2.65 -13.71
C HIS A 71 8.79 4.06 -13.94
N THR A 72 9.18 4.34 -15.17
CA THR A 72 9.75 5.63 -15.59
C THR A 72 9.13 6.17 -16.86
N ASP A 73 8.20 5.44 -17.46
CA ASP A 73 7.63 5.66 -18.79
C ASP A 73 6.21 6.23 -18.78
N SER A 74 5.51 6.12 -17.65
CA SER A 74 4.17 6.68 -17.48
C SER A 74 4.02 7.36 -16.12
N TYR A 75 3.32 8.48 -16.10
CA TYR A 75 3.08 9.27 -14.89
C TYR A 75 1.58 9.49 -14.74
N LEU A 76 1.10 9.44 -13.51
CA LEU A 76 -0.31 9.57 -13.21
C LEU A 76 -0.59 10.80 -12.34
N ARG A 77 -1.75 11.38 -12.56
CA ARG A 77 -2.46 12.21 -11.60
C ARG A 77 -3.66 11.44 -11.09
N TYR A 78 -3.90 11.46 -9.79
CA TYR A 78 -5.04 10.78 -9.16
C TYR A 78 -5.39 11.41 -7.82
N ARG A 79 -6.59 11.13 -7.33
CA ARG A 79 -7.00 11.46 -5.97
C ARG A 79 -6.72 10.29 -5.05
N MET A 80 -6.20 10.61 -3.85
CA MET A 80 -5.99 9.66 -2.77
C MET A 80 -6.75 10.11 -1.53
N GLU A 81 -7.72 9.33 -1.12
CA GLU A 81 -8.40 9.47 0.16
C GLU A 81 -7.73 8.58 1.19
N ILE A 82 -7.41 9.12 2.37
CA ILE A 82 -6.81 8.40 3.49
C ILE A 82 -7.66 8.64 4.72
N VAL A 83 -8.09 7.55 5.37
CA VAL A 83 -8.80 7.57 6.65
C VAL A 83 -7.99 6.79 7.68
N ASN A 84 -7.65 7.43 8.79
CA ASN A 84 -6.90 6.81 9.88
C ASN A 84 -7.32 7.44 11.22
N GLU A 85 -6.63 7.08 12.31
CA GLU A 85 -6.94 7.59 13.66
C GLU A 85 -6.85 9.12 13.80
N ARG A 86 -6.26 9.81 12.81
CA ARG A 86 -6.11 11.29 12.81
C ARG A 86 -7.21 12.00 12.02
N GLY A 87 -8.17 11.24 11.48
CA GLY A 87 -9.24 11.75 10.63
C GLY A 87 -9.09 11.35 9.17
N SER A 88 -9.84 12.00 8.31
CA SER A 88 -9.80 11.77 6.87
C SER A 88 -9.09 12.91 6.12
N GLN A 89 -8.44 12.55 5.03
CA GLN A 89 -7.74 13.49 4.13
C GLN A 89 -7.94 13.05 2.69
N VAL A 90 -8.20 14.01 1.81
CA VAL A 90 -8.14 13.79 0.35
C VAL A 90 -7.01 14.62 -0.21
N ARG A 91 -6.16 13.97 -1.00
CA ARG A 91 -5.02 14.59 -1.68
C ARG A 91 -5.16 14.44 -3.18
N ASP A 92 -4.84 15.49 -3.89
CA ASP A 92 -4.55 15.44 -5.32
C ASP A 92 -3.07 15.09 -5.49
N VAL A 93 -2.76 14.02 -6.19
CA VAL A 93 -1.43 13.43 -6.28
C VAL A 93 -0.95 13.46 -7.72
N ILE A 94 0.30 13.84 -7.93
CA ILE A 94 0.97 13.79 -9.24
C ILE A 94 2.29 13.06 -9.11
N GLU A 95 2.50 12.07 -9.96
CA GLU A 95 3.79 11.43 -10.17
C GLU A 95 4.64 12.30 -11.09
N SER A 96 5.91 12.48 -10.76
CA SER A 96 6.88 13.22 -11.56
C SER A 96 8.16 12.41 -11.74
N LYS A 97 9.04 12.84 -12.63
CA LYS A 97 10.37 12.22 -12.83
C LYS A 97 11.20 12.16 -11.54
N ASP A 98 10.96 13.10 -10.63
CA ASP A 98 11.75 13.27 -9.41
C ASP A 98 11.09 12.64 -8.19
N GLY A 99 9.92 12.03 -8.36
CA GLY A 99 9.10 11.44 -7.30
C GLY A 99 7.67 12.00 -7.25
N THR A 100 6.89 11.54 -6.30
CA THR A 100 5.47 11.88 -6.16
C THR A 100 5.28 13.12 -5.30
N VAL A 101 4.44 14.05 -5.77
CA VAL A 101 4.01 15.23 -5.01
C VAL A 101 2.49 15.17 -4.79
N ALA A 102 2.03 15.73 -3.67
CA ALA A 102 0.62 15.70 -3.32
C ALA A 102 0.18 16.99 -2.64
N ARG A 103 -1.00 17.51 -3.01
CA ARG A 103 -1.68 18.62 -2.35
C ARG A 103 -2.86 18.11 -1.55
N LEU A 104 -2.95 18.49 -0.29
CA LEU A 104 -4.17 18.30 0.51
C LEU A 104 -5.27 19.18 -0.08
N ILE A 105 -6.44 18.61 -0.33
CA ILE A 105 -7.59 19.33 -0.89
C ILE A 105 -8.84 19.25 -0.01
N MET A 106 -8.96 18.19 0.81
CA MET A 106 -10.03 18.07 1.80
C MET A 106 -9.48 17.49 3.10
N LYS A 107 -10.09 17.86 4.22
CA LYS A 107 -9.79 17.33 5.56
C LYS A 107 -11.10 17.09 6.32
N ASP A 108 -11.22 15.90 6.92
CA ASP A 108 -12.37 15.49 7.71
C ASP A 108 -13.71 15.68 6.95
N GLY A 109 -13.71 15.27 5.67
CA GLY A 109 -14.88 15.32 4.78
C GLY A 109 -15.23 16.72 4.25
N LYS A 110 -14.42 17.75 4.52
CA LYS A 110 -14.68 19.14 4.11
C LYS A 110 -13.52 19.67 3.27
N PRO A 111 -13.78 20.58 2.30
CA PRO A 111 -12.74 21.38 1.66
C PRO A 111 -11.87 22.09 2.70
N LEU A 112 -10.65 22.44 2.31
CA LEU A 112 -9.77 23.21 3.20
C LEU A 112 -10.34 24.59 3.49
N THR A 113 -10.19 25.06 4.74
CA THR A 113 -10.41 26.47 5.05
C THR A 113 -9.36 27.34 4.35
N PRO A 114 -9.61 28.66 4.17
CA PRO A 114 -8.62 29.57 3.57
C PRO A 114 -7.25 29.52 4.25
N GLU A 115 -7.21 29.39 5.58
CA GLU A 115 -5.98 29.30 6.37
C GLU A 115 -5.26 27.96 6.12
N GLN A 116 -6.02 26.86 6.01
CA GLN A 116 -5.46 25.54 5.72
C GLN A 116 -4.91 25.47 4.29
N ASP A 117 -5.63 26.03 3.31
CA ASP A 117 -5.16 26.10 1.93
C ASP A 117 -3.93 26.99 1.82
N LYS A 118 -3.89 28.16 2.50
CA LYS A 118 -2.72 29.00 2.55
C LYS A 118 -1.49 28.23 3.05
N GLY A 119 -1.60 27.54 4.18
CA GLY A 119 -0.49 26.75 4.74
C GLY A 119 -0.04 25.62 3.82
N GLU A 120 -0.99 24.95 3.12
CA GLU A 120 -0.65 23.90 2.16
C GLU A 120 0.03 24.45 0.91
N ARG A 121 -0.41 25.61 0.41
CA ARG A 121 0.24 26.34 -0.70
C ARG A 121 1.65 26.81 -0.33
N GLU A 122 1.84 27.34 0.88
CA GLU A 122 3.16 27.73 1.40
C GLU A 122 4.10 26.51 1.46
N ARG A 123 3.64 25.37 1.98
CA ARG A 123 4.41 24.12 2.04
C ARG A 123 4.85 23.65 0.64
N LEU A 124 3.96 23.70 -0.34
CA LEU A 124 4.28 23.32 -1.72
C LEU A 124 5.23 24.30 -2.39
N THR A 125 5.02 25.60 -2.20
CA THR A 125 5.89 26.65 -2.73
C THR A 125 7.30 26.56 -2.14
N GLU A 126 7.42 26.26 -0.85
CA GLU A 126 8.72 26.04 -0.20
C GLU A 126 9.48 24.88 -0.85
N MET A 127 8.81 23.80 -1.22
CA MET A 127 9.45 22.67 -1.93
C MET A 127 9.97 23.08 -3.31
N ILE A 128 9.32 24.01 -4.01
CA ILE A 128 9.85 24.58 -5.26
C ILE A 128 11.10 25.41 -4.99
N ALA A 129 11.06 26.27 -3.97
CA ALA A 129 12.12 27.20 -3.65
C ALA A 129 13.35 26.53 -3.01
N SER A 130 13.16 25.41 -2.33
CA SER A 130 14.21 24.73 -1.58
C SER A 130 14.34 23.25 -2.01
N PRO A 131 15.32 22.90 -2.87
CA PRO A 131 15.62 21.52 -3.21
C PRO A 131 15.89 20.63 -2.00
N ALA A 132 16.44 21.18 -0.91
CA ALA A 132 16.70 20.46 0.32
C ALA A 132 15.38 20.05 1.03
N THR A 133 14.38 20.93 1.03
CA THR A 133 13.03 20.63 1.55
C THR A 133 12.37 19.53 0.72
N TYR A 134 12.50 19.60 -0.61
CA TYR A 134 12.00 18.54 -1.50
C TYR A 134 12.74 17.20 -1.28
N ALA A 135 14.05 17.19 -1.18
CA ALA A 135 14.84 15.99 -0.92
C ALA A 135 14.41 15.30 0.39
N LYS A 136 14.09 16.08 1.44
CA LYS A 136 13.53 15.55 2.68
C LYS A 136 12.16 14.93 2.48
N HIS A 137 11.31 15.52 1.64
CA HIS A 137 10.00 14.97 1.26
C HIS A 137 10.16 13.63 0.56
N VAL A 138 11.01 13.54 -0.47
CA VAL A 138 11.32 12.29 -1.20
C VAL A 138 11.84 11.21 -0.25
N LYS A 139 12.83 11.56 0.59
CA LYS A 139 13.40 10.60 1.56
C LYS A 139 12.35 10.01 2.51
N ASN A 140 11.32 10.78 2.86
CA ASN A 140 10.21 10.28 3.69
C ASN A 140 9.31 9.30 2.92
N GLY A 141 9.09 9.52 1.61
CA GLY A 141 8.36 8.62 0.72
C GLY A 141 9.14 7.33 0.40
N ASP A 142 10.45 7.43 0.23
CA ASP A 142 11.34 6.30 -0.11
C ASP A 142 11.32 5.15 0.90
N SER A 143 10.93 5.41 2.15
CA SER A 143 10.86 4.35 3.17
C SER A 143 9.85 3.26 2.81
N GLN A 144 8.75 3.63 2.17
CA GLN A 144 7.71 2.68 1.71
C GLN A 144 8.20 1.90 0.49
N ARG A 145 8.81 2.60 -0.47
CA ARG A 145 9.39 1.98 -1.67
C ARG A 145 10.48 0.97 -1.30
N LYS A 146 11.40 1.34 -0.41
CA LYS A 146 12.45 0.43 0.08
C LYS A 146 11.91 -0.81 0.79
N MET A 147 10.78 -0.69 1.49
CA MET A 147 10.13 -1.83 2.09
C MET A 147 9.61 -2.79 1.03
N ALA A 148 9.00 -2.26 -0.04
CA ALA A 148 8.58 -3.04 -1.19
C ALA A 148 9.73 -3.75 -1.86
N ASP A 149 10.80 -3.02 -2.15
CA ASP A 149 12.04 -3.56 -2.74
C ASP A 149 12.62 -4.69 -1.90
N THR A 150 12.47 -4.59 -0.58
CA THR A 150 12.98 -5.62 0.35
C THR A 150 12.07 -6.84 0.41
N LEU A 151 10.74 -6.67 0.45
CA LEU A 151 9.82 -7.75 0.77
C LEU A 151 9.27 -8.48 -0.46
N ALA A 152 9.01 -7.77 -1.57
CA ALA A 152 8.43 -8.40 -2.76
C ALA A 152 9.29 -9.55 -3.31
N PRO A 153 10.63 -9.43 -3.45
CA PRO A 153 11.45 -10.54 -3.93
C PRO A 153 11.45 -11.76 -3.00
N LEU A 154 11.17 -11.56 -1.71
CA LEU A 154 11.20 -12.62 -0.71
C LEU A 154 9.92 -13.44 -0.66
N MET A 155 8.80 -12.95 -1.20
CA MET A 155 7.48 -13.57 -1.06
C MET A 155 7.44 -15.01 -1.55
N ALA A 156 8.09 -15.31 -2.67
CA ALA A 156 8.06 -16.65 -3.27
C ALA A 156 8.78 -17.71 -2.42
N ASP A 157 9.78 -17.33 -1.64
CA ASP A 157 10.56 -18.22 -0.76
C ASP A 157 10.04 -18.20 0.68
N ALA A 158 9.58 -17.05 1.13
CA ALA A 158 9.02 -16.87 2.47
C ALA A 158 7.69 -17.58 2.66
N MET A 159 6.95 -17.87 1.56
CA MET A 159 5.61 -18.44 1.62
C MET A 159 5.52 -19.80 0.94
N ILE A 160 4.71 -20.69 1.52
CA ILE A 160 4.19 -21.87 0.85
C ILE A 160 2.87 -21.47 0.21
N ASN A 161 2.80 -21.64 -1.11
CA ASN A 161 1.63 -21.27 -1.91
C ASN A 161 0.92 -22.51 -2.42
N SER A 162 -0.42 -22.49 -2.41
CA SER A 162 -1.26 -23.58 -2.94
C SER A 162 -2.47 -23.01 -3.68
N TYR A 163 -2.89 -23.69 -4.72
CA TYR A 163 -4.13 -23.33 -5.42
C TYR A 163 -5.34 -23.45 -4.49
N THR A 164 -6.23 -22.46 -4.51
CA THR A 164 -7.56 -22.62 -3.92
C THR A 164 -8.41 -23.53 -4.81
N PRO A 165 -9.45 -24.21 -4.28
CA PRO A 165 -10.39 -24.97 -5.12
C PRO A 165 -11.06 -24.11 -6.20
N GLY A 166 -11.40 -24.73 -7.34
CA GLY A 166 -12.17 -24.08 -8.42
C GLY A 166 -11.39 -23.12 -9.30
N GLN A 167 -10.09 -23.37 -9.49
CA GLN A 167 -9.23 -22.53 -10.33
C GLN A 167 -9.24 -22.92 -11.82
N PRO A 168 -8.97 -21.96 -12.73
CA PRO A 168 -8.96 -20.52 -12.52
C PRO A 168 -10.36 -19.95 -12.29
N GLN A 169 -10.46 -18.78 -11.69
CA GLN A 169 -11.73 -18.10 -11.43
C GLN A 169 -11.97 -16.97 -12.45
N SER A 170 -13.24 -16.68 -12.74
CA SER A 170 -13.58 -15.46 -13.46
C SER A 170 -13.31 -14.24 -12.58
N GLY A 171 -12.69 -13.23 -13.16
CA GLY A 171 -12.40 -11.97 -12.47
C GLY A 171 -13.66 -11.28 -11.95
N ARG A 172 -13.52 -10.50 -10.88
CA ARG A 172 -14.63 -9.85 -10.17
C ARG A 172 -15.47 -8.91 -11.01
N ASN A 173 -14.90 -8.36 -12.06
CA ASN A 173 -15.57 -7.41 -12.96
C ASN A 173 -15.98 -8.05 -14.30
N GLY A 174 -16.18 -9.37 -14.32
CA GLY A 174 -16.66 -10.09 -15.50
C GLY A 174 -15.64 -10.23 -16.63
N GLY A 175 -14.36 -10.03 -16.35
CA GLY A 175 -13.35 -9.91 -17.40
C GLY A 175 -12.29 -11.00 -17.37
N ALA A 176 -11.14 -10.67 -16.87
CA ALA A 176 -9.95 -11.51 -16.97
C ALA A 176 -10.01 -12.71 -16.02
N LEU A 177 -9.41 -13.83 -16.44
CA LEU A 177 -9.21 -14.97 -15.54
C LEU A 177 -8.20 -14.62 -14.46
N GLU A 178 -8.48 -15.04 -13.24
CA GLU A 178 -7.63 -14.88 -12.08
C GLU A 178 -7.19 -16.23 -11.54
N ILE A 179 -5.93 -16.33 -11.16
CA ILE A 179 -5.39 -17.44 -10.38
C ILE A 179 -5.42 -17.05 -8.91
N VAL A 180 -6.01 -17.88 -8.09
CA VAL A 180 -6.14 -17.61 -6.66
C VAL A 180 -5.32 -18.62 -5.87
N LEU A 181 -4.42 -18.10 -5.05
CA LEU A 181 -3.52 -18.90 -4.23
C LEU A 181 -3.73 -18.56 -2.75
N ASP A 182 -3.83 -19.58 -1.93
CA ASP A 182 -3.64 -19.46 -0.49
C ASP A 182 -2.14 -19.46 -0.19
N TYR A 183 -1.70 -18.59 0.71
CA TYR A 183 -0.32 -18.52 1.16
C TYR A 183 -0.20 -18.57 2.67
N LYS A 184 0.85 -19.23 3.15
CA LYS A 184 1.23 -19.30 4.56
C LYS A 184 2.75 -19.28 4.70
N PRO A 185 3.30 -18.86 5.85
CA PRO A 185 4.74 -18.83 6.04
C PRO A 185 5.39 -20.19 5.84
N ASN A 186 6.51 -20.20 5.16
CA ASN A 186 7.38 -21.36 5.04
C ASN A 186 8.17 -21.54 6.36
N PRO A 187 7.94 -22.62 7.12
CA PRO A 187 8.59 -22.81 8.42
C PRO A 187 10.10 -23.06 8.33
N LYS A 188 10.61 -23.36 7.13
CA LYS A 188 12.05 -23.57 6.86
C LYS A 188 12.76 -22.30 6.43
N TRP A 189 11.99 -21.25 6.11
CA TRP A 189 12.57 -19.99 5.67
C TRP A 189 13.04 -19.15 6.85
N VAL A 190 14.26 -18.61 6.74
CA VAL A 190 14.85 -17.72 7.74
C VAL A 190 14.82 -16.30 7.19
N PRO A 191 14.16 -15.34 7.87
CA PRO A 191 14.14 -13.94 7.44
C PRO A 191 15.55 -13.36 7.33
N PRO A 192 15.96 -12.81 6.18
CA PRO A 192 17.30 -12.25 6.01
C PRO A 192 17.46 -10.87 6.67
N THR A 193 16.37 -10.17 6.94
CA THR A 193 16.35 -8.84 7.57
C THR A 193 15.31 -8.76 8.68
N THR A 194 15.44 -7.73 9.53
CA THR A 194 14.44 -7.48 10.58
C THR A 194 13.04 -7.22 10.01
N GLU A 195 12.97 -6.49 8.90
CA GLU A 195 11.69 -6.18 8.22
C GLU A 195 11.03 -7.44 7.68
N ALA A 196 11.82 -8.35 7.14
CA ALA A 196 11.35 -9.62 6.59
C ALA A 196 10.71 -10.54 7.64
N GLN A 197 10.94 -10.31 8.93
CA GLN A 197 10.24 -11.02 10.01
C GLN A 197 8.72 -10.85 9.93
N ALA A 198 8.22 -9.75 9.33
CA ALA A 198 6.79 -9.54 9.08
C ALA A 198 6.14 -10.72 8.35
N LEU A 199 6.83 -11.31 7.39
CA LEU A 199 6.34 -12.40 6.58
C LEU A 199 6.13 -13.70 7.38
N THR A 200 6.80 -13.87 8.51
CA THR A 200 6.68 -15.09 9.32
C THR A 200 5.35 -15.23 10.05
N GLY A 201 4.60 -14.17 10.24
CA GLY A 201 3.31 -14.16 10.94
C GLY A 201 2.11 -13.89 10.04
N LEU A 202 2.33 -13.75 8.73
CA LEU A 202 1.30 -13.40 7.76
C LEU A 202 0.84 -14.62 6.97
N GLU A 203 -0.45 -14.89 6.94
CA GLU A 203 -1.07 -15.87 6.03
C GLU A 203 -2.27 -15.23 5.33
N GLY A 204 -2.70 -15.81 4.21
CA GLY A 204 -3.83 -15.25 3.49
C GLY A 204 -4.03 -15.81 2.10
N ARG A 205 -4.52 -14.94 1.21
CA ARG A 205 -4.89 -15.27 -0.16
C ARG A 205 -4.48 -14.17 -1.13
N VAL A 206 -4.04 -14.55 -2.32
CA VAL A 206 -3.69 -13.64 -3.40
C VAL A 206 -4.42 -14.03 -4.68
N TRP A 207 -4.92 -13.03 -5.41
CA TRP A 207 -5.53 -13.15 -6.73
C TRP A 207 -4.57 -12.51 -7.73
N ILE A 208 -4.21 -13.25 -8.75
CA ILE A 208 -3.25 -12.86 -9.78
C ILE A 208 -3.95 -12.94 -11.13
N ASP A 209 -3.92 -11.86 -11.90
CA ASP A 209 -4.41 -11.87 -13.27
C ASP A 209 -3.64 -12.92 -14.10
N ALA A 210 -4.38 -13.85 -14.72
CA ALA A 210 -3.80 -14.99 -15.38
C ALA A 210 -2.99 -14.62 -16.64
N LYS A 211 -3.27 -13.47 -17.25
CA LYS A 211 -2.61 -12.98 -18.47
C LYS A 211 -1.42 -12.10 -18.14
N THR A 212 -1.61 -11.09 -17.31
CA THR A 212 -0.60 -10.06 -17.05
C THR A 212 0.32 -10.41 -15.89
N ARG A 213 -0.07 -11.36 -15.03
CA ARG A 213 0.67 -11.77 -13.83
C ARG A 213 0.80 -10.69 -12.76
N TYR A 214 -0.01 -9.63 -12.81
CA TYR A 214 -0.10 -8.66 -11.73
C TYR A 214 -1.04 -9.15 -10.61
N VAL A 215 -0.77 -8.70 -9.40
CA VAL A 215 -1.68 -8.91 -8.27
C VAL A 215 -2.93 -8.06 -8.48
N VAL A 216 -4.10 -8.69 -8.50
CA VAL A 216 -5.41 -8.01 -8.55
C VAL A 216 -5.91 -7.73 -7.15
N ARG A 217 -5.70 -8.69 -6.25
CA ARG A 217 -6.10 -8.60 -4.85
C ARG A 217 -5.19 -9.44 -3.99
N MET A 218 -4.99 -8.98 -2.76
CA MET A 218 -4.29 -9.71 -1.73
C MET A 218 -5.02 -9.54 -0.40
N GLU A 219 -5.21 -10.58 0.36
CA GLU A 219 -5.73 -10.58 1.72
C GLU A 219 -4.71 -11.21 2.65
N GLY A 220 -4.54 -10.62 3.83
CA GLY A 220 -3.63 -11.15 4.82
C GLY A 220 -4.18 -11.05 6.24
N THR A 221 -3.81 -12.00 7.06
CA THR A 221 -4.11 -12.03 8.50
C THR A 221 -2.82 -12.29 9.26
N ILE A 222 -2.60 -11.53 10.31
CA ILE A 222 -1.53 -11.82 11.26
C ILE A 222 -2.04 -12.93 12.17
N PHE A 223 -1.68 -14.18 11.88
CA PHE A 223 -2.18 -15.35 12.61
C PHE A 223 -1.37 -15.64 13.88
N ARG A 224 -0.13 -15.18 13.96
CA ARG A 224 0.72 -15.27 15.14
C ARG A 224 1.49 -13.99 15.39
N SER A 225 1.98 -13.82 16.62
CA SER A 225 2.81 -12.67 16.97
C SER A 225 4.08 -12.57 16.13
N VAL A 226 4.42 -11.35 15.72
CA VAL A 226 5.67 -11.03 15.04
C VAL A 226 6.51 -10.10 15.92
N ASN A 227 7.76 -10.49 16.15
CA ASN A 227 8.70 -9.74 16.97
C ASN A 227 9.80 -9.13 16.08
N PHE A 228 10.04 -7.84 16.23
CA PHE A 228 11.13 -7.15 15.58
C PHE A 228 12.21 -6.81 16.62
N GLY A 229 13.46 -7.14 16.32
CA GLY A 229 14.57 -6.97 17.25
C GLY A 229 14.30 -7.68 18.59
N TRP A 230 13.93 -8.95 18.54
CA TRP A 230 13.54 -9.79 19.69
C TRP A 230 12.40 -9.21 20.54
N GLY A 231 11.51 -8.43 19.90
CA GLY A 231 10.36 -7.79 20.56
C GLY A 231 10.68 -6.47 21.26
N MET A 232 11.94 -6.03 21.27
CA MET A 232 12.33 -4.75 21.84
C MET A 232 12.00 -3.57 20.93
N LEU A 233 12.13 -3.74 19.61
CA LEU A 233 11.83 -2.67 18.64
C LEU A 233 10.35 -2.55 18.39
N ALA A 234 9.69 -3.66 18.06
CA ALA A 234 8.26 -3.74 17.88
C ALA A 234 7.74 -5.15 18.08
N HIS A 235 6.46 -5.25 18.43
CA HIS A 235 5.71 -6.49 18.55
C HIS A 235 4.35 -6.30 17.91
N ILE A 236 3.99 -7.17 16.95
CA ILE A 236 2.67 -7.17 16.34
C ILE A 236 1.89 -8.34 16.91
N TYR A 237 0.68 -8.06 17.34
CA TYR A 237 -0.21 -9.05 17.93
C TYR A 237 -1.01 -9.77 16.84
N PRO A 238 -1.43 -11.03 17.09
CA PRO A 238 -2.33 -11.75 16.19
C PRO A 238 -3.69 -11.04 16.02
N GLY A 239 -4.40 -11.38 14.95
CA GLY A 239 -5.72 -10.85 14.64
C GLY A 239 -5.70 -9.62 13.74
N GLY A 240 -4.50 -9.09 13.43
CA GLY A 240 -4.36 -8.02 12.45
C GLY A 240 -4.82 -8.47 11.07
N LYS A 241 -5.44 -7.56 10.33
CA LYS A 241 -5.96 -7.82 8.98
C LYS A 241 -5.45 -6.79 8.01
N VAL A 242 -5.34 -7.23 6.81
CA VAL A 242 -4.80 -6.44 5.76
C VAL A 242 -5.29 -6.90 4.40
N VAL A 243 -5.62 -5.97 3.50
CA VAL A 243 -6.21 -6.29 2.20
C VAL A 243 -5.90 -5.21 1.16
N MET A 244 -5.54 -5.59 -0.09
CA MET A 244 -5.23 -4.73 -1.23
C MET A 244 -6.05 -5.10 -2.46
N ASN A 245 -6.54 -4.10 -3.19
CA ASN A 245 -7.01 -4.26 -4.56
C ASN A 245 -6.17 -3.38 -5.48
N GLN A 246 -5.88 -3.91 -6.66
CA GLN A 246 -5.21 -3.20 -7.74
C GLN A 246 -6.04 -3.28 -9.01
N THR A 247 -5.83 -2.32 -9.90
CA THR A 247 -6.40 -2.33 -11.25
C THR A 247 -5.40 -1.81 -12.27
N SER A 248 -5.55 -2.26 -13.51
CA SER A 248 -4.86 -1.64 -14.63
C SER A 248 -5.52 -0.31 -14.98
N VAL A 249 -4.72 0.72 -15.19
CA VAL A 249 -5.17 2.06 -15.64
C VAL A 249 -4.72 2.38 -17.07
N GLY A 250 -4.38 1.37 -17.86
CA GLY A 250 -3.85 1.47 -19.22
C GLY A 250 -2.33 1.30 -19.27
N ASP A 251 -1.78 1.17 -20.49
CA ASP A 251 -0.34 1.12 -20.78
C ASP A 251 0.47 0.17 -19.87
N ASN A 252 -0.11 -1.00 -19.55
CA ASN A 252 0.45 -1.98 -18.63
C ASN A 252 0.75 -1.42 -17.22
N ARG A 253 0.13 -0.30 -16.85
CA ARG A 253 0.28 0.37 -15.57
C ARG A 253 -0.76 -0.15 -14.57
N TRP A 254 -0.30 -0.67 -13.45
CA TRP A 254 -1.12 -1.14 -12.35
C TRP A 254 -0.97 -0.22 -11.14
N ILE A 255 -2.07 0.03 -10.46
CA ILE A 255 -2.11 0.89 -9.28
C ILE A 255 -3.12 0.35 -8.26
N PHE A 256 -2.86 0.53 -6.98
CA PHE A 256 -3.83 0.17 -5.96
C PHE A 256 -5.05 1.09 -6.00
N THR A 257 -6.24 0.51 -5.88
CA THR A 257 -7.50 1.25 -5.80
C THR A 257 -7.99 1.40 -4.38
N ASP A 258 -7.78 0.37 -3.58
CA ASP A 258 -8.22 0.34 -2.19
C ASP A 258 -7.16 -0.26 -1.29
N PHE A 259 -7.04 0.30 -0.10
CA PHE A 259 -6.16 -0.12 0.98
C PHE A 259 -6.87 -0.14 2.33
N SER A 260 -6.79 -1.25 3.07
CA SER A 260 -7.30 -1.36 4.44
C SER A 260 -6.34 -2.11 5.33
N MET A 261 -6.03 -1.56 6.48
CA MET A 261 -5.18 -2.18 7.48
C MET A 261 -5.71 -1.96 8.87
N GLN A 262 -5.73 -3.03 9.66
CA GLN A 262 -5.98 -2.98 11.08
C GLN A 262 -4.96 -3.85 11.80
N LEU A 263 -4.11 -3.24 12.61
CA LEU A 263 -3.05 -3.92 13.37
C LEU A 263 -3.03 -3.47 14.81
N SER A 264 -2.71 -4.41 15.69
CA SER A 264 -2.38 -4.11 17.07
C SER A 264 -0.87 -4.27 17.27
N VAL A 265 -0.20 -3.19 17.68
CA VAL A 265 1.26 -3.10 17.73
C VAL A 265 1.72 -2.54 19.07
N ARG A 266 2.81 -3.07 19.61
CA ARG A 266 3.57 -2.44 20.70
C ARG A 266 4.95 -2.05 20.18
N ALA A 267 5.33 -0.80 20.33
CA ALA A 267 6.63 -0.28 19.94
C ALA A 267 7.45 0.12 21.16
N LEU A 268 8.76 -0.18 21.13
CA LEU A 268 9.74 0.22 22.16
C LEU A 268 9.28 -0.08 23.58
N MET A 269 8.68 -1.24 23.83
CA MET A 269 8.17 -1.65 25.15
C MET A 269 7.09 -0.71 25.74
N VAL A 270 6.60 0.24 24.96
CA VAL A 270 5.58 1.21 25.35
C VAL A 270 4.17 0.62 25.13
N LYS A 271 3.16 1.41 25.32
CA LYS A 271 1.73 1.07 25.24
C LYS A 271 1.38 0.40 23.91
N ARG A 272 0.49 -0.60 23.97
CA ARG A 272 -0.19 -1.18 22.79
C ARG A 272 -0.98 -0.10 22.06
N LEU A 273 -0.82 -0.07 20.74
CA LEU A 273 -1.46 0.85 19.82
C LEU A 273 -2.29 0.04 18.83
N GLU A 274 -3.51 0.47 18.60
CA GLU A 274 -4.32 0.00 17.46
C GLU A 274 -4.06 0.94 16.29
N ILE A 275 -3.65 0.37 15.17
CA ILE A 275 -3.39 1.11 13.94
C ILE A 275 -4.46 0.71 12.94
N ARG A 276 -5.21 1.71 12.44
CA ARG A 276 -6.19 1.54 11.38
C ARG A 276 -5.87 2.54 10.29
N SER A 277 -5.87 2.07 9.06
CA SER A 277 -5.67 2.94 7.89
C SER A 277 -6.45 2.38 6.72
N ASN A 278 -7.24 3.23 6.09
CA ASN A 278 -7.87 2.94 4.82
C ASN A 278 -7.41 4.00 3.82
N ALA A 279 -7.07 3.59 2.63
CA ALA A 279 -6.76 4.48 1.53
C ALA A 279 -7.53 4.06 0.28
N LYS A 280 -7.99 5.01 -0.51
CA LYS A 280 -8.61 4.79 -1.81
C LYS A 280 -7.99 5.72 -2.81
N THR A 281 -7.81 5.23 -4.04
CA THR A 281 -7.36 6.05 -5.15
C THR A 281 -8.39 6.04 -6.27
N SER A 282 -8.53 7.16 -6.97
CA SER A 282 -9.54 7.35 -8.01
C SER A 282 -9.16 8.49 -8.96
N GLY A 283 -9.90 8.60 -10.07
CA GLY A 283 -9.77 9.73 -10.99
C GLY A 283 -8.41 9.78 -11.69
N TYR A 284 -7.94 8.64 -12.16
CA TYR A 284 -6.65 8.51 -12.83
C TYR A 284 -6.62 9.25 -14.15
N GLN A 285 -5.55 10.00 -14.36
CA GLN A 285 -5.24 10.72 -15.58
C GLN A 285 -3.77 10.50 -15.92
N THR A 286 -3.47 10.00 -17.12
CA THR A 286 -2.10 9.90 -17.62
C THR A 286 -1.56 11.29 -17.94
N LEU A 287 -0.35 11.55 -17.47
CA LEU A 287 0.40 12.79 -17.72
C LEU A 287 1.68 12.50 -18.48
N GLY A 288 2.16 13.49 -19.24
CA GLY A 288 3.52 13.47 -19.77
C GLY A 288 4.57 13.61 -18.66
N PRO A 289 5.82 13.24 -18.94
CA PRO A 289 6.91 13.39 -17.99
C PRO A 289 7.15 14.88 -17.63
N MET A 290 7.21 15.18 -16.34
CA MET A 290 7.43 16.54 -15.84
C MET A 290 8.34 16.56 -14.62
N SER A 291 8.91 17.74 -14.29
CA SER A 291 9.64 17.93 -13.05
C SER A 291 8.71 18.00 -11.84
N TYR A 292 9.24 17.79 -10.63
CA TYR A 292 8.44 17.98 -9.42
C TYR A 292 7.96 19.42 -9.24
N GLN A 293 8.74 20.41 -9.72
CA GLN A 293 8.35 21.81 -9.68
C GLN A 293 7.12 22.08 -10.55
N ASP A 294 7.09 21.51 -11.78
CA ASP A 294 5.96 21.67 -12.68
C ASP A 294 4.73 20.91 -12.16
N ALA A 295 4.92 19.74 -11.60
CA ALA A 295 3.86 19.00 -10.94
C ALA A 295 3.25 19.78 -9.76
N ILE A 296 4.08 20.44 -8.93
CA ILE A 296 3.59 21.30 -7.85
C ILE A 296 2.85 22.51 -8.41
N ARG A 297 3.37 23.18 -9.47
CA ARG A 297 2.68 24.32 -10.11
C ARG A 297 1.30 23.90 -10.62
N LEU A 298 1.20 22.72 -11.23
CA LEU A 298 -0.08 22.16 -11.69
C LEU A 298 -1.05 21.91 -10.53
N LEU A 299 -0.58 21.35 -9.41
CA LEU A 299 -1.38 21.17 -8.21
C LEU A 299 -1.87 22.51 -7.64
N LEU A 300 -1.01 23.54 -7.61
CA LEU A 300 -1.35 24.86 -7.11
C LEU A 300 -2.33 25.62 -8.01
N ALA A 301 -2.29 25.39 -9.32
CA ALA A 301 -3.22 25.97 -10.29
C ALA A 301 -4.61 25.32 -10.26
N THR A 302 -4.75 24.13 -9.69
CA THR A 302 -6.04 23.41 -9.61
C THR A 302 -6.90 24.03 -8.50
N PRO A 303 -8.17 24.39 -8.77
CA PRO A 303 -9.07 24.89 -7.73
C PRO A 303 -9.37 23.78 -6.69
N LEU A 304 -9.70 24.21 -5.48
CA LEU A 304 -10.25 23.29 -4.48
C LEU A 304 -11.64 22.80 -4.93
N PRO A 305 -12.08 21.61 -4.47
CA PRO A 305 -13.46 21.18 -4.65
C PRO A 305 -14.43 22.19 -4.07
N ASP A 306 -15.58 22.38 -4.74
CA ASP A 306 -16.66 23.18 -4.21
C ASP A 306 -17.25 22.57 -2.92
N HIS A 307 -17.92 23.43 -2.11
CA HIS A 307 -18.53 23.05 -0.83
C HIS A 307 -19.79 22.22 -1.01
#